data_8271517e15fb0b7816866c9d2cbbcfd0
#
_entry.id   8271517e15fb0b7816866c9d2cbbcfd0
#
_cell.length_a   1.000
_cell.length_b   1.000
_cell.length_c   1.000
_cell.angle_alpha   90.00
_cell.angle_beta   90.00
_cell.angle_gamma   90.00
#
_symmetry.space_group_name_H-M   'P 1'
#
loop_
_entity.id
_entity.type
_entity.pdbx_description
1 polymer ?
#
loop_
_entity_poly.entity_id
_entity_poly.type
_entity_poly.pdbx_seq_one_letter_code
_entity_poly.pdbx_strand_id
1 'polypeptide(L)'
;MAVVLQIGAGGVGGVVAHKMAQNREVFSRIILASRTLSKCKAIADSIRAKGLGEIEIDEVDADNVESLVALINKYRPKVVVNVALPYQDLSIMEACLRTKTHYLDTANYEHPDSAHFEYKEQWAYDTRYKEAGIYALLGSGFDPGVTNVFCAYAQKHYFDEIHSIDILDCNAGDHGYAFATNFNPEINLREVSSKARFWVKDSQSQYAQNFDLSRDSIYRKFEAKEKHFKLESNTQDLKNEPYFNGEWRDIPPLALMKEWDYPEVGVKNSYLLYHEELESLVRNIRGLKRIRFFMTFGESYLTHMKCLENVGLLRVDSVEHKGQKIVPIEVLKTLLPDPASLASRTKGKTNIGCYIKGVKEGKERTIYIYNVCEHEKCYAEVNAQGVSYTTGVPAMIGAKLICEGKWGVGANSVCSDFLRSTSDTSLRSMSNTSHSLTSHNLKNSSTTLEFADLKESYNAERLEANKDMPKGGEAQGVDSKNGSGVWNMEQNDPDPFMRELNKQGLPYVVLEVESSGTKVLEDGRG
;
A
#
# COMPACT_ATOMS: atom_id res chain seq x y z
N MET A 1 -17.60 0.35 22.55
CA MET A 1 -18.22 1.20 21.49
C MET A 1 -17.33 2.41 21.25
N ALA A 2 -17.00 2.71 19.99
CA ALA A 2 -16.01 3.74 19.64
C ALA A 2 -16.60 4.81 18.72
N VAL A 3 -16.06 6.03 18.85
CA VAL A 3 -16.23 7.12 17.89
C VAL A 3 -15.12 6.98 16.84
N VAL A 4 -15.47 7.05 15.56
CA VAL A 4 -14.53 6.93 14.45
C VAL A 4 -14.70 8.11 13.50
N LEU A 5 -13.59 8.71 13.07
CA LEU A 5 -13.57 9.75 12.05
C LEU A 5 -12.98 9.15 10.77
N GLN A 6 -13.76 9.12 9.71
CA GLN A 6 -13.31 8.76 8.38
C GLN A 6 -13.03 10.02 7.56
N ILE A 7 -11.86 10.09 6.92
CA ILE A 7 -11.49 11.17 6.00
C ILE A 7 -11.41 10.57 4.59
N GLY A 8 -12.22 11.09 3.68
CA GLY A 8 -12.35 10.61 2.31
C GLY A 8 -13.72 10.04 1.99
N ALA A 9 -14.34 10.58 0.93
CA ALA A 9 -15.69 10.24 0.45
C ALA A 9 -15.68 9.82 -1.03
N GLY A 10 -14.64 9.06 -1.44
CA GLY A 10 -14.53 8.41 -2.74
C GLY A 10 -15.20 7.03 -2.77
N GLY A 11 -14.90 6.22 -3.78
CA GLY A 11 -15.43 4.85 -3.92
C GLY A 11 -15.10 3.98 -2.71
N VAL A 12 -13.82 3.94 -2.30
CA VAL A 12 -13.36 3.22 -1.10
C VAL A 12 -14.03 3.79 0.16
N GLY A 13 -14.10 5.12 0.28
CA GLY A 13 -14.74 5.78 1.43
C GLY A 13 -16.23 5.42 1.57
N GLY A 14 -16.93 5.23 0.44
CA GLY A 14 -18.30 4.73 0.44
C GLY A 14 -18.40 3.33 1.06
N VAL A 15 -17.51 2.42 0.68
CA VAL A 15 -17.47 1.05 1.25
C VAL A 15 -17.18 1.09 2.74
N VAL A 16 -16.12 1.80 3.18
CA VAL A 16 -15.73 1.90 4.59
C VAL A 16 -16.89 2.40 5.44
N ALA A 17 -17.54 3.49 5.02
CA ALA A 17 -18.67 4.06 5.77
C ALA A 17 -19.86 3.08 5.88
N HIS A 18 -20.22 2.37 4.79
CA HIS A 18 -21.28 1.37 4.82
C HIS A 18 -20.90 0.19 5.72
N LYS A 19 -19.67 -0.32 5.63
CA LYS A 19 -19.20 -1.44 6.45
C LYS A 19 -19.11 -1.07 7.93
N MET A 20 -18.67 0.14 8.27
CA MET A 20 -18.74 0.62 9.66
C MET A 20 -20.20 0.74 10.14
N ALA A 21 -21.11 1.20 9.28
CA ALA A 21 -22.52 1.28 9.61
C ALA A 21 -23.19 -0.10 9.80
N GLN A 22 -22.67 -1.15 9.19
CA GLN A 22 -23.07 -2.55 9.42
C GLN A 22 -22.53 -3.13 10.74
N ASN A 23 -21.50 -2.52 11.36
CA ASN A 23 -20.83 -2.97 12.58
C ASN A 23 -21.04 -1.98 13.76
N ARG A 24 -22.31 -1.58 14.01
CA ARG A 24 -22.66 -0.58 15.03
C ARG A 24 -22.34 -1.00 16.45
N GLU A 25 -22.23 -2.29 16.72
CA GLU A 25 -21.80 -2.83 18.01
C GLU A 25 -20.38 -2.39 18.38
N VAL A 26 -19.54 -2.05 17.37
CA VAL A 26 -18.18 -1.53 17.56
C VAL A 26 -18.17 -0.01 17.33
N PHE A 27 -18.74 0.44 16.22
CA PHE A 27 -18.73 1.85 15.77
C PHE A 27 -20.01 2.57 16.19
N SER A 28 -20.06 3.05 17.43
CA SER A 28 -21.25 3.71 17.97
C SER A 28 -21.55 5.06 17.33
N ARG A 29 -20.51 5.75 16.85
CA ARG A 29 -20.60 7.05 16.21
C ARG A 29 -19.59 7.12 15.06
N ILE A 30 -20.11 7.39 13.86
CA ILE A 30 -19.32 7.43 12.62
C ILE A 30 -19.42 8.85 12.07
N ILE A 31 -18.27 9.50 11.87
CA ILE A 31 -18.17 10.81 11.24
C ILE A 31 -17.45 10.64 9.92
N LEU A 32 -18.08 11.06 8.82
CA LEU A 32 -17.50 11.08 7.49
C LEU A 32 -17.18 12.51 7.08
N ALA A 33 -15.90 12.80 6.81
CA ALA A 33 -15.44 14.12 6.42
C ALA A 33 -14.70 14.11 5.08
N SER A 34 -14.87 15.18 4.30
CA SER A 34 -14.19 15.37 3.02
C SER A 34 -14.30 16.84 2.59
N ARG A 35 -13.44 17.29 1.67
CA ARG A 35 -13.56 18.63 1.03
C ARG A 35 -14.88 18.80 0.27
N THR A 36 -15.54 17.72 -0.12
CA THR A 36 -16.77 17.74 -0.91
C THR A 36 -17.93 17.22 -0.08
N LEU A 37 -18.57 18.10 0.68
CA LEU A 37 -19.66 17.75 1.59
C LEU A 37 -20.83 17.03 0.87
N SER A 38 -21.09 17.35 -0.41
CA SER A 38 -22.12 16.68 -1.21
C SER A 38 -21.83 15.19 -1.42
N LYS A 39 -20.56 14.77 -1.54
CA LYS A 39 -20.18 13.36 -1.59
C LYS A 39 -20.43 12.67 -0.25
N CYS A 40 -20.09 13.31 0.86
CA CYS A 40 -20.39 12.80 2.20
C CYS A 40 -21.90 12.61 2.40
N LYS A 41 -22.69 13.60 1.96
CA LYS A 41 -24.17 13.53 2.02
C LYS A 41 -24.72 12.37 1.19
N ALA A 42 -24.23 12.17 -0.03
CA ALA A 42 -24.68 11.07 -0.89
C ALA A 42 -24.41 9.69 -0.24
N ILE A 43 -23.24 9.49 0.41
CA ILE A 43 -22.92 8.28 1.14
C ILE A 43 -23.84 8.11 2.37
N ALA A 44 -24.06 9.17 3.15
CA ALA A 44 -24.94 9.13 4.31
C ALA A 44 -26.39 8.81 3.92
N ASP A 45 -26.89 9.41 2.83
CA ASP A 45 -28.23 9.13 2.30
C ASP A 45 -28.35 7.67 1.82
N SER A 46 -27.29 7.11 1.18
CA SER A 46 -27.23 5.71 0.79
C SER A 46 -27.28 4.75 1.99
N ILE A 47 -26.51 5.03 3.04
CA ILE A 47 -26.49 4.26 4.30
C ILE A 47 -27.88 4.25 4.94
N ARG A 48 -28.52 5.42 5.00
CA ARG A 48 -29.91 5.56 5.51
C ARG A 48 -30.90 4.78 4.67
N ALA A 49 -30.81 4.88 3.34
CA ALA A 49 -31.69 4.15 2.41
C ALA A 49 -31.58 2.62 2.54
N LYS A 50 -30.40 2.11 2.94
CA LYS A 50 -30.16 0.69 3.23
C LYS A 50 -30.57 0.28 4.66
N GLY A 51 -31.14 1.19 5.46
CA GLY A 51 -31.58 0.90 6.83
C GLY A 51 -30.44 0.71 7.85
N LEU A 52 -29.23 1.20 7.54
CA LEU A 52 -28.04 1.04 8.39
C LEU A 52 -27.88 2.17 9.44
N GLY A 53 -28.91 3.03 9.58
CA GLY A 53 -28.93 4.14 10.52
C GLY A 53 -28.33 5.41 9.97
N GLU A 54 -28.01 6.35 10.87
CA GLU A 54 -27.46 7.66 10.52
C GLU A 54 -25.97 7.70 10.76
N ILE A 55 -25.23 8.44 9.93
CA ILE A 55 -23.85 8.86 10.18
C ILE A 55 -23.77 10.39 10.16
N GLU A 56 -22.80 10.94 10.87
CA GLU A 56 -22.52 12.37 10.83
C GLU A 56 -21.62 12.71 9.65
N ILE A 57 -21.79 13.90 9.09
CA ILE A 57 -20.95 14.40 8.01
C ILE A 57 -20.34 15.74 8.39
N ASP A 58 -19.11 15.98 7.92
CA ASP A 58 -18.43 17.25 8.12
C ASP A 58 -17.55 17.59 6.89
N GLU A 59 -17.08 18.83 6.84
CA GLU A 59 -16.18 19.30 5.81
C GLU A 59 -14.77 19.47 6.38
N VAL A 60 -13.75 19.02 5.65
CA VAL A 60 -12.35 19.21 6.02
C VAL A 60 -11.46 19.23 4.79
N ASP A 61 -10.51 20.16 4.79
CA ASP A 61 -9.37 20.11 3.90
C ASP A 61 -8.24 19.29 4.55
N ALA A 62 -7.98 18.12 4.00
CA ALA A 62 -7.00 17.20 4.54
C ALA A 62 -5.53 17.61 4.25
N ASP A 63 -5.31 18.63 3.43
CA ASP A 63 -3.99 19.25 3.27
C ASP A 63 -3.68 20.24 4.41
N ASN A 64 -4.70 20.66 5.20
CA ASN A 64 -4.56 21.62 6.27
C ASN A 64 -4.57 20.95 7.66
N VAL A 65 -3.38 20.82 8.26
CA VAL A 65 -3.18 20.16 9.56
C VAL A 65 -4.00 20.83 10.69
N GLU A 66 -4.11 22.15 10.72
CA GLU A 66 -4.87 22.86 11.77
C GLU A 66 -6.38 22.56 11.68
N SER A 67 -6.93 22.50 10.47
CA SER A 67 -8.31 22.09 10.22
C SER A 67 -8.57 20.66 10.68
N LEU A 68 -7.62 19.76 10.40
CA LEU A 68 -7.67 18.36 10.86
C LEU A 68 -7.63 18.27 12.40
N VAL A 69 -6.71 18.99 13.04
CA VAL A 69 -6.61 19.03 14.52
C VAL A 69 -7.90 19.55 15.14
N ALA A 70 -8.49 20.63 14.57
CA ALA A 70 -9.76 21.17 15.05
C ALA A 70 -10.89 20.13 14.92
N LEU A 71 -10.97 19.43 13.79
CA LEU A 71 -11.98 18.39 13.54
C LEU A 71 -11.81 17.20 14.49
N ILE A 72 -10.59 16.70 14.67
CA ILE A 72 -10.30 15.59 15.59
C ILE A 72 -10.64 15.98 17.03
N ASN A 73 -10.29 17.19 17.48
CA ASN A 73 -10.63 17.68 18.81
C ASN A 73 -12.14 17.86 19.02
N LYS A 74 -12.88 18.24 17.96
CA LYS A 74 -14.36 18.35 17.99
C LYS A 74 -15.02 17.00 18.28
N TYR A 75 -14.58 15.95 17.60
CA TYR A 75 -15.23 14.65 17.66
C TYR A 75 -14.57 13.64 18.60
N ARG A 76 -13.30 13.84 18.93
CA ARG A 76 -12.46 12.97 19.79
C ARG A 76 -12.56 11.50 19.41
N PRO A 77 -12.28 11.14 18.15
CA PRO A 77 -12.37 9.77 17.70
C PRO A 77 -11.28 8.90 18.36
N LYS A 78 -11.56 7.60 18.49
CA LYS A 78 -10.55 6.62 18.89
C LYS A 78 -9.52 6.40 17.78
N VAL A 79 -9.99 6.40 16.52
CA VAL A 79 -9.14 6.22 15.34
C VAL A 79 -9.63 7.13 14.20
N VAL A 80 -8.67 7.68 13.44
CA VAL A 80 -8.91 8.32 12.14
C VAL A 80 -8.64 7.27 11.06
N VAL A 81 -9.65 7.03 10.21
CA VAL A 81 -9.56 6.16 9.04
C VAL A 81 -9.37 7.03 7.81
N ASN A 82 -8.16 7.04 7.29
CA ASN A 82 -7.80 7.81 6.12
C ASN A 82 -8.01 6.97 4.84
N VAL A 83 -8.98 7.38 4.04
CA VAL A 83 -9.26 6.87 2.70
C VAL A 83 -9.37 8.02 1.70
N ALA A 84 -8.64 9.10 1.97
CA ALA A 84 -8.39 10.19 1.06
C ALA A 84 -7.33 9.79 0.01
N LEU A 85 -6.77 10.76 -0.69
CA LEU A 85 -5.65 10.47 -1.60
C LEU A 85 -4.35 10.32 -0.79
N PRO A 86 -3.37 9.54 -1.26
CA PRO A 86 -2.13 9.28 -0.55
C PRO A 86 -1.29 10.55 -0.29
N TYR A 87 -1.54 11.63 -1.02
CA TYR A 87 -0.89 12.94 -0.82
C TYR A 87 -1.17 13.57 0.55
N GLN A 88 -2.28 13.20 1.21
CA GLN A 88 -2.71 13.73 2.50
C GLN A 88 -2.29 12.90 3.71
N ASP A 89 -1.61 11.77 3.53
CA ASP A 89 -1.27 10.86 4.63
C ASP A 89 -0.47 11.54 5.73
N LEU A 90 0.61 12.25 5.36
CA LEU A 90 1.48 12.90 6.34
C LEU A 90 0.79 14.03 7.10
N SER A 91 -0.08 14.82 6.47
CA SER A 91 -0.85 15.87 7.15
C SER A 91 -1.84 15.30 8.15
N ILE A 92 -2.50 14.18 7.80
CA ILE A 92 -3.42 13.49 8.69
C ILE A 92 -2.67 12.79 9.82
N MET A 93 -1.52 12.14 9.53
CA MET A 93 -0.64 11.54 10.57
C MET A 93 -0.14 12.59 11.56
N GLU A 94 0.27 13.78 11.09
CA GLU A 94 0.70 14.87 11.96
C GLU A 94 -0.45 15.36 12.86
N ALA A 95 -1.67 15.51 12.32
CA ALA A 95 -2.83 15.89 13.10
C ALA A 95 -3.20 14.81 14.15
N CYS A 96 -3.11 13.54 13.80
CA CYS A 96 -3.30 12.42 14.73
C CYS A 96 -2.27 12.42 15.86
N LEU A 97 -1.00 12.70 15.53
CA LEU A 97 0.07 12.81 16.51
C LEU A 97 -0.18 13.93 17.52
N ARG A 98 -0.53 15.13 17.03
CA ARG A 98 -0.83 16.29 17.90
C ARG A 98 -2.05 16.08 18.82
N THR A 99 -3.02 15.31 18.35
CA THR A 99 -4.26 15.02 19.10
C THR A 99 -4.21 13.71 19.88
N LYS A 100 -3.13 12.96 19.78
CA LYS A 100 -2.93 11.62 20.36
C LYS A 100 -4.03 10.64 19.96
N THR A 101 -4.39 10.63 18.69
CA THR A 101 -5.43 9.79 18.10
C THR A 101 -4.79 8.70 17.25
N HIS A 102 -5.32 7.47 17.25
CA HIS A 102 -4.83 6.40 16.36
C HIS A 102 -5.11 6.72 14.91
N TYR A 103 -4.28 6.21 14.02
CA TYR A 103 -4.32 6.42 12.57
C TYR A 103 -4.42 5.10 11.82
N LEU A 104 -5.09 5.09 10.67
CA LEU A 104 -5.12 3.99 9.71
C LEU A 104 -5.26 4.57 8.31
N ASP A 105 -4.54 4.00 7.34
CA ASP A 105 -4.70 4.27 5.91
C ASP A 105 -4.81 2.99 5.08
N THR A 106 -4.93 3.14 3.74
CA THR A 106 -5.08 2.03 2.79
C THR A 106 -3.98 1.94 1.75
N ALA A 107 -3.00 2.84 1.81
CA ALA A 107 -1.88 2.93 0.86
C ALA A 107 -0.69 3.61 1.55
N ASN A 108 0.42 3.80 0.84
CA ASN A 108 1.54 4.60 1.29
C ASN A 108 1.38 6.08 0.89
N TYR A 109 2.12 6.96 1.57
CA TYR A 109 2.23 8.37 1.19
C TYR A 109 2.89 8.53 -0.18
N GLU A 110 2.30 9.39 -1.01
CA GLU A 110 2.87 9.80 -2.28
C GLU A 110 3.15 11.30 -2.32
N HIS A 111 4.35 11.66 -2.80
CA HIS A 111 4.65 13.06 -3.03
C HIS A 111 3.91 13.52 -4.30
N PRO A 112 3.23 14.70 -4.30
CA PRO A 112 2.46 15.18 -5.47
C PRO A 112 3.25 15.23 -6.79
N ASP A 113 4.54 15.56 -6.73
CA ASP A 113 5.38 15.71 -7.92
C ASP A 113 6.03 14.39 -8.39
N SER A 114 6.08 13.37 -7.52
CA SER A 114 6.79 12.11 -7.81
C SER A 114 6.16 10.94 -7.06
N ALA A 115 5.67 9.94 -7.78
CA ALA A 115 5.19 8.71 -7.19
C ALA A 115 6.39 7.78 -6.93
N HIS A 116 6.59 7.39 -5.68
CA HIS A 116 7.70 6.51 -5.27
C HIS A 116 7.23 5.15 -4.75
N PHE A 117 5.98 5.06 -4.27
CA PHE A 117 5.41 3.85 -3.67
C PHE A 117 6.30 3.30 -2.54
N GLU A 118 6.69 4.18 -1.59
CA GLU A 118 7.61 3.90 -0.47
C GLU A 118 7.01 4.33 0.86
N TYR A 119 7.21 3.54 1.92
CA TYR A 119 6.76 3.87 3.28
C TYR A 119 7.71 4.77 4.09
N LYS A 120 8.83 5.17 3.52
CA LYS A 120 9.94 5.86 4.22
C LYS A 120 9.46 7.05 5.06
N GLU A 121 8.65 7.93 4.48
CA GLU A 121 8.16 9.14 5.17
C GLU A 121 7.20 8.81 6.30
N GLN A 122 6.35 7.79 6.13
CA GLN A 122 5.42 7.35 7.17
C GLN A 122 6.16 6.61 8.29
N TRP A 123 7.13 5.75 7.98
CA TRP A 123 7.96 5.08 8.98
C TRP A 123 8.78 6.06 9.82
N ALA A 124 9.14 7.23 9.29
CA ALA A 124 9.83 8.27 10.04
C ALA A 124 9.02 8.80 11.24
N TYR A 125 7.70 8.60 11.28
CA TYR A 125 6.85 8.93 12.41
C TYR A 125 6.91 7.91 13.57
N ASP A 126 7.53 6.75 13.41
CA ASP A 126 7.46 5.64 14.36
C ASP A 126 7.86 6.04 15.79
N THR A 127 9.02 6.69 15.96
CA THR A 127 9.49 7.13 17.29
C THR A 127 8.51 8.11 17.92
N ARG A 128 8.03 9.11 17.17
CA ARG A 128 7.08 10.11 17.68
C ARG A 128 5.75 9.49 18.10
N TYR A 129 5.25 8.49 17.34
CA TYR A 129 4.04 7.73 17.67
C TYR A 129 4.22 6.86 18.91
N LYS A 130 5.39 6.22 19.08
CA LYS A 130 5.76 5.46 20.29
C LYS A 130 5.78 6.37 21.51
N GLU A 131 6.41 7.52 21.43
CA GLU A 131 6.46 8.51 22.52
C GLU A 131 5.07 9.06 22.88
N ALA A 132 4.20 9.26 21.87
CA ALA A 132 2.83 9.71 22.09
C ALA A 132 1.90 8.60 22.63
N GLY A 133 2.34 7.32 22.62
CA GLY A 133 1.55 6.17 23.02
C GLY A 133 0.38 5.87 22.09
N ILE A 134 0.52 6.17 20.81
CA ILE A 134 -0.50 5.95 19.76
C ILE A 134 -0.02 4.97 18.71
N TYR A 135 -0.97 4.50 17.90
CA TYR A 135 -0.75 3.48 16.88
C TYR A 135 -1.14 4.00 15.51
N ALA A 136 -0.31 3.77 14.51
CA ALA A 136 -0.64 3.91 13.11
C ALA A 136 -0.60 2.55 12.42
N LEU A 137 -1.66 2.21 11.69
CA LEU A 137 -1.73 1.03 10.83
C LEU A 137 -1.65 1.48 9.38
N LEU A 138 -0.59 1.07 8.69
CA LEU A 138 -0.34 1.44 7.32
C LEU A 138 -0.79 0.34 6.35
N GLY A 139 -1.37 0.79 5.23
CA GLY A 139 -1.72 -0.07 4.11
C GLY A 139 -2.85 -1.05 4.44
N SER A 140 -3.90 -0.65 5.16
CA SER A 140 -5.03 -1.52 5.49
C SER A 140 -6.05 -1.59 4.33
N GLY A 141 -5.55 -1.89 3.13
CA GLY A 141 -6.32 -2.18 1.92
C GLY A 141 -6.31 -3.66 1.58
N PHE A 142 -6.37 -3.98 0.29
CA PHE A 142 -6.18 -5.37 -0.13
C PHE A 142 -4.72 -5.64 -0.51
N ASP A 143 -4.21 -4.90 -1.45
CA ASP A 143 -2.82 -4.78 -1.86
C ASP A 143 -2.49 -3.26 -1.93
N PRO A 144 -1.78 -2.75 -0.92
CA PRO A 144 -1.31 -3.39 0.31
C PRO A 144 -2.44 -3.72 1.31
N GLY A 145 -2.22 -4.74 2.13
CA GLY A 145 -3.09 -5.02 3.28
C GLY A 145 -3.44 -6.49 3.47
N VAL A 146 -4.48 -6.99 2.82
CA VAL A 146 -4.87 -8.40 2.93
C VAL A 146 -3.75 -9.31 2.46
N THR A 147 -3.03 -8.96 1.40
CA THR A 147 -1.87 -9.70 0.89
C THR A 147 -0.75 -9.79 1.92
N ASN A 148 -0.50 -8.71 2.66
CA ASN A 148 0.43 -8.70 3.80
C ASN A 148 -0.02 -9.68 4.89
N VAL A 149 -1.31 -9.63 5.26
CA VAL A 149 -1.88 -10.54 6.27
C VAL A 149 -1.87 -11.99 5.79
N PHE A 150 -2.12 -12.26 4.51
CA PHE A 150 -1.99 -13.60 3.93
C PHE A 150 -0.57 -14.14 4.09
N CYS A 151 0.45 -13.32 3.86
CA CYS A 151 1.86 -13.70 4.07
C CYS A 151 2.15 -13.99 5.55
N ALA A 152 1.70 -13.14 6.46
CA ALA A 152 1.86 -13.35 7.91
C ALA A 152 1.10 -14.61 8.39
N TYR A 153 -0.11 -14.83 7.90
CA TYR A 153 -0.91 -16.02 8.18
C TYR A 153 -0.22 -17.29 7.67
N ALA A 154 0.29 -17.25 6.44
CA ALA A 154 1.04 -18.36 5.88
C ALA A 154 2.29 -18.67 6.70
N GLN A 155 3.06 -17.64 7.09
CA GLN A 155 4.25 -17.81 7.93
C GLN A 155 3.91 -18.40 9.30
N LYS A 156 2.79 -18.01 9.91
CA LYS A 156 2.35 -18.51 11.21
C LYS A 156 1.91 -19.97 11.17
N HIS A 157 1.15 -20.38 10.14
CA HIS A 157 0.45 -21.65 10.12
C HIS A 157 1.07 -22.69 9.19
N TYR A 158 1.66 -22.28 8.07
CA TYR A 158 2.06 -23.20 7.00
C TYR A 158 3.55 -23.30 6.74
N PHE A 159 4.37 -22.35 7.22
CA PHE A 159 5.81 -22.33 6.96
C PHE A 159 6.63 -22.08 8.21
N ASP A 160 7.82 -22.68 8.26
CA ASP A 160 8.90 -22.28 9.17
C ASP A 160 9.72 -21.14 8.56
N GLU A 161 9.92 -21.20 7.22
CA GLU A 161 10.54 -20.13 6.42
C GLU A 161 9.81 -19.98 5.08
N ILE A 162 9.52 -18.75 4.70
CA ILE A 162 9.00 -18.41 3.37
C ILE A 162 10.19 -18.05 2.45
N HIS A 163 10.29 -18.72 1.32
CA HIS A 163 11.39 -18.50 0.36
C HIS A 163 10.98 -17.56 -0.78
N SER A 164 9.78 -17.68 -1.31
CA SER A 164 9.31 -16.76 -2.36
C SER A 164 7.84 -16.48 -2.26
N ILE A 165 7.49 -15.26 -2.64
CA ILE A 165 6.12 -14.75 -2.73
C ILE A 165 5.91 -14.18 -4.12
N ASP A 166 4.85 -14.59 -4.80
CA ASP A 166 4.29 -13.93 -5.95
C ASP A 166 2.88 -13.44 -5.55
N ILE A 167 2.69 -12.13 -5.43
CA ILE A 167 1.39 -11.51 -5.20
C ILE A 167 0.70 -11.41 -6.55
N LEU A 168 -0.55 -11.82 -6.62
CA LEU A 168 -1.31 -11.96 -7.84
C LEU A 168 -2.60 -11.17 -7.72
N ASP A 169 -2.70 -10.02 -8.40
CA ASP A 169 -3.91 -9.23 -8.48
C ASP A 169 -4.57 -9.42 -9.85
N CYS A 170 -5.75 -10.02 -9.83
CA CYS A 170 -6.56 -10.20 -11.02
C CYS A 170 -7.90 -9.48 -10.87
N ASN A 171 -8.11 -8.44 -11.69
CA ASN A 171 -9.42 -7.88 -11.93
C ASN A 171 -9.91 -8.34 -13.31
N ALA A 172 -10.85 -9.29 -13.32
CA ALA A 172 -11.54 -9.77 -14.52
C ALA A 172 -12.93 -9.12 -14.69
N GLY A 173 -13.14 -7.97 -14.08
CA GLY A 173 -14.35 -7.17 -14.24
C GLY A 173 -14.42 -6.46 -15.59
N ASP A 174 -15.63 -6.32 -16.11
CA ASP A 174 -15.93 -5.54 -17.32
C ASP A 174 -16.91 -4.41 -16.98
N HIS A 175 -16.49 -3.18 -17.17
CA HIS A 175 -17.32 -1.98 -17.01
C HIS A 175 -17.88 -1.44 -18.34
N GLY A 176 -17.55 -2.07 -19.47
CA GLY A 176 -18.04 -1.73 -20.80
C GLY A 176 -17.45 -0.47 -21.45
N TYR A 177 -16.40 0.14 -20.87
CA TYR A 177 -15.60 1.19 -21.52
C TYR A 177 -14.39 0.57 -22.20
N ALA A 178 -14.01 1.12 -23.35
CA ALA A 178 -12.78 0.72 -24.04
C ALA A 178 -11.53 1.02 -23.19
N PHE A 179 -11.57 2.11 -22.42
CA PHE A 179 -10.53 2.52 -21.47
C PHE A 179 -11.13 3.27 -20.29
N ALA A 180 -10.87 2.81 -19.09
CA ALA A 180 -11.17 3.47 -17.83
C ALA A 180 -10.28 2.86 -16.73
N THR A 181 -10.17 3.54 -15.60
CA THR A 181 -9.42 3.05 -14.44
C THR A 181 -10.39 2.71 -13.29
N ASN A 182 -10.10 1.66 -12.54
CA ASN A 182 -10.98 1.18 -11.46
C ASN A 182 -10.79 1.93 -10.14
N PHE A 183 -9.70 2.68 -10.01
CA PHE A 183 -9.40 3.58 -8.89
C PHE A 183 -8.84 4.90 -9.43
N ASN A 184 -8.23 5.74 -8.59
CA ASN A 184 -7.76 7.06 -9.00
C ASN A 184 -6.97 6.98 -10.31
N PRO A 185 -7.40 7.68 -11.37
CA PRO A 185 -6.78 7.57 -12.70
C PRO A 185 -5.29 7.94 -12.69
N GLU A 186 -4.91 8.97 -11.95
CA GLU A 186 -3.52 9.43 -11.89
C GLU A 186 -2.62 8.38 -11.26
N ILE A 187 -3.01 7.83 -10.11
CA ILE A 187 -2.24 6.79 -9.41
C ILE A 187 -2.12 5.56 -10.31
N ASN A 188 -3.24 5.07 -10.87
CA ASN A 188 -3.21 3.92 -11.78
C ASN A 188 -2.31 4.13 -12.99
N LEU A 189 -2.41 5.29 -13.67
CA LEU A 189 -1.59 5.57 -14.85
C LEU A 189 -0.10 5.67 -14.51
N ARG A 190 0.26 6.30 -13.37
CA ARG A 190 1.64 6.39 -12.90
C ARG A 190 2.21 5.02 -12.53
N GLU A 191 1.47 4.22 -11.79
CA GLU A 191 1.86 2.87 -11.39
C GLU A 191 2.18 1.99 -12.61
N VAL A 192 1.24 1.90 -13.56
CA VAL A 192 1.38 1.04 -14.76
C VAL A 192 2.46 1.53 -15.71
N SER A 193 2.75 2.83 -15.77
CA SER A 193 3.79 3.40 -16.62
C SER A 193 5.17 3.49 -15.94
N SER A 194 5.26 3.22 -14.65
CA SER A 194 6.51 3.22 -13.90
C SER A 194 7.32 1.93 -14.14
N LYS A 195 8.63 1.99 -13.84
CA LYS A 195 9.48 0.79 -13.86
C LYS A 195 8.91 -0.26 -12.92
N ALA A 196 8.79 -1.48 -13.42
CA ALA A 196 8.48 -2.61 -12.56
C ALA A 196 9.71 -2.97 -11.72
N ARG A 197 9.48 -3.34 -10.47
CA ARG A 197 10.55 -3.63 -9.50
C ARG A 197 10.20 -4.86 -8.68
N PHE A 198 11.20 -5.66 -8.39
CA PHE A 198 11.07 -6.82 -7.50
C PHE A 198 12.34 -6.98 -6.66
N TRP A 199 12.24 -7.73 -5.57
CA TRP A 199 13.38 -7.96 -4.69
C TRP A 199 13.87 -9.41 -4.74
N VAL A 200 15.20 -9.58 -4.69
CA VAL A 200 15.89 -10.88 -4.54
C VAL A 200 16.99 -10.76 -3.49
N LYS A 201 17.13 -11.79 -2.64
CA LYS A 201 18.15 -11.81 -1.60
C LYS A 201 19.55 -12.00 -2.16
N ASP A 202 19.69 -12.82 -3.21
CA ASP A 202 20.96 -13.13 -3.87
C ASP A 202 20.76 -13.18 -5.38
N SER A 203 21.45 -12.28 -6.06
CA SER A 203 21.38 -12.12 -7.51
C SER A 203 21.90 -13.32 -8.30
N GLN A 204 22.71 -14.18 -7.69
CA GLN A 204 23.23 -15.41 -8.28
C GLN A 204 22.37 -16.63 -8.00
N SER A 205 21.35 -16.51 -7.15
CA SER A 205 20.47 -17.62 -6.78
C SER A 205 19.55 -18.04 -7.94
N GLN A 206 19.07 -19.29 -7.90
CA GLN A 206 18.03 -19.79 -8.81
C GLN A 206 16.77 -18.92 -8.81
N TYR A 207 16.49 -18.19 -7.74
CA TYR A 207 15.36 -17.27 -7.63
C TYR A 207 15.52 -16.01 -8.48
N ALA A 208 16.75 -15.64 -8.82
CA ALA A 208 17.09 -14.52 -9.69
C ALA A 208 17.21 -14.91 -11.18
N GLN A 209 17.48 -16.17 -11.47
CA GLN A 209 17.84 -16.65 -12.83
C GLN A 209 16.64 -17.03 -13.71
N ASN A 210 15.43 -17.15 -13.15
CA ASN A 210 14.22 -17.51 -13.91
C ASN A 210 13.63 -16.35 -14.75
N PHE A 211 14.47 -15.39 -15.17
CA PHE A 211 14.13 -14.30 -16.05
C PHE A 211 14.69 -14.52 -17.45
N ASP A 212 13.97 -15.24 -18.28
CA ASP A 212 14.27 -15.26 -19.72
C ASP A 212 13.51 -14.13 -20.41
N LEU A 213 14.06 -12.92 -20.37
CA LEU A 213 13.59 -11.77 -21.14
C LEU A 213 13.78 -11.98 -22.64
N SER A 214 14.43 -13.07 -23.06
CA SER A 214 14.83 -13.31 -24.45
C SER A 214 13.67 -13.71 -25.36
N ARG A 215 12.52 -14.12 -24.83
CA ARG A 215 11.39 -14.64 -25.63
C ARG A 215 10.36 -13.63 -26.05
N ASP A 216 10.23 -12.45 -25.42
CA ASP A 216 9.25 -11.43 -25.78
C ASP A 216 9.83 -10.40 -26.74
N SER A 217 9.68 -10.68 -28.04
CA SER A 217 10.17 -9.84 -29.15
C SER A 217 9.55 -8.44 -29.23
N ILE A 218 8.52 -8.13 -28.45
CA ILE A 218 7.84 -6.83 -28.45
C ILE A 218 8.70 -5.74 -27.81
N TYR A 219 9.54 -6.08 -26.84
CA TYR A 219 10.31 -5.12 -26.01
C TYR A 219 11.73 -4.83 -26.50
N ARG A 220 12.31 -5.61 -27.44
CA ARG A 220 13.62 -5.31 -28.04
C ARG A 220 13.72 -3.94 -28.74
N LYS A 221 12.58 -3.30 -29.05
CA LYS A 221 12.54 -1.96 -29.64
C LYS A 221 12.70 -0.81 -28.61
N PHE A 222 12.55 -1.09 -27.31
CA PHE A 222 12.67 -0.08 -26.25
C PHE A 222 14.09 0.15 -25.76
N GLU A 223 14.99 -0.84 -25.77
CA GLU A 223 16.37 -0.70 -25.34
C GLU A 223 17.18 0.35 -26.13
N ALA A 224 16.74 0.70 -27.34
CA ALA A 224 17.43 1.69 -28.18
C ALA A 224 17.16 3.15 -27.80
N LYS A 225 16.16 3.44 -26.95
CA LYS A 225 15.80 4.82 -26.55
C LYS A 225 16.26 5.22 -25.14
N GLU A 226 16.76 4.30 -24.33
CA GLU A 226 17.15 4.56 -22.93
C GLU A 226 18.43 5.40 -22.73
N LYS A 227 19.07 5.90 -23.78
CA LYS A 227 20.33 6.67 -23.66
C LYS A 227 20.21 8.06 -23.05
N HIS A 228 19.01 8.54 -22.70
CA HIS A 228 18.81 9.93 -22.25
C HIS A 228 18.08 10.15 -20.92
N PHE A 229 17.73 9.12 -20.17
CA PHE A 229 17.17 9.30 -18.83
C PHE A 229 18.06 8.61 -17.77
N LYS A 230 19.05 9.34 -17.26
CA LYS A 230 19.63 9.02 -15.96
C LYS A 230 18.68 9.55 -14.88
N LEU A 231 17.77 8.72 -14.39
CA LEU A 231 17.19 8.94 -13.09
C LEU A 231 18.18 8.36 -12.07
N GLU A 232 18.82 9.24 -11.32
CA GLU A 232 19.62 8.84 -10.15
C GLU A 232 18.64 8.33 -9.09
N SER A 233 18.48 7.01 -9.02
CA SER A 233 17.82 6.39 -7.90
C SER A 233 18.71 6.56 -6.67
N ASN A 234 18.29 7.36 -5.71
CA ASN A 234 18.92 7.50 -4.40
C ASN A 234 18.69 6.23 -3.54
N THR A 235 19.10 5.07 -4.07
CA THR A 235 19.07 3.79 -3.34
C THR A 235 20.21 3.66 -2.31
N GLN A 236 21.03 4.70 -2.17
CA GLN A 236 22.20 4.67 -1.28
C GLN A 236 21.81 4.74 0.21
N ASP A 237 20.68 5.35 0.55
CA ASP A 237 20.24 5.49 1.95
C ASP A 237 19.63 4.20 2.52
N LEU A 238 19.05 3.34 1.69
CA LEU A 238 18.45 2.07 2.13
C LEU A 238 19.47 0.94 2.35
N LYS A 239 20.70 1.05 1.79
CA LYS A 239 21.74 0.02 1.92
C LYS A 239 22.31 -0.14 3.33
N ASN A 240 22.05 0.80 4.23
CA ASN A 240 22.56 0.76 5.60
C ASN A 240 21.56 0.18 6.63
N GLU A 241 20.35 -0.19 6.20
CA GLU A 241 19.41 -0.89 7.07
C GLU A 241 19.75 -2.38 7.12
N PRO A 242 20.01 -2.97 8.30
CA PRO A 242 20.46 -4.36 8.45
C PRO A 242 19.46 -5.42 7.95
N TYR A 243 18.23 -5.01 7.61
CA TYR A 243 17.15 -5.90 7.14
C TYR A 243 17.10 -6.06 5.62
N PHE A 244 17.76 -5.19 4.84
CA PHE A 244 17.77 -5.22 3.37
C PHE A 244 19.02 -5.91 2.79
N ASN A 245 19.37 -7.08 3.30
CA ASN A 245 20.41 -7.92 2.70
C ASN A 245 19.89 -8.55 1.39
N GLY A 246 19.76 -7.73 0.34
CA GLY A 246 19.28 -8.15 -0.96
C GLY A 246 19.36 -7.02 -1.97
N GLU A 247 18.82 -7.27 -3.14
CA GLU A 247 18.90 -6.36 -4.29
C GLU A 247 17.51 -6.13 -4.88
N TRP A 248 17.13 -4.86 -5.03
CA TRP A 248 16.00 -4.46 -5.86
C TRP A 248 16.40 -4.45 -7.32
N ARG A 249 15.59 -5.06 -8.18
CA ARG A 249 15.81 -5.14 -9.62
C ARG A 249 14.70 -4.42 -10.35
N ASP A 250 15.11 -3.43 -11.14
CA ASP A 250 14.23 -2.65 -12.01
C ASP A 250 14.21 -3.26 -13.41
N ILE A 251 13.02 -3.36 -13.98
CA ILE A 251 12.81 -3.70 -15.39
C ILE A 251 11.85 -2.70 -16.02
N PRO A 252 11.83 -2.57 -17.36
CA PRO A 252 10.86 -1.69 -18.01
C PRO A 252 9.41 -2.02 -17.66
N PRO A 253 8.49 -1.04 -17.68
CA PRO A 253 7.07 -1.26 -17.41
C PRO A 253 6.51 -2.41 -18.26
N LEU A 254 5.73 -3.30 -17.66
CA LEU A 254 5.05 -4.41 -18.33
C LEU A 254 5.98 -5.38 -19.09
N ALA A 255 7.31 -5.35 -18.86
CA ALA A 255 8.29 -6.14 -19.60
C ALA A 255 8.25 -7.63 -19.26
N LEU A 256 7.78 -8.02 -18.09
CA LEU A 256 7.60 -9.41 -17.69
C LEU A 256 6.12 -9.75 -17.59
N MET A 257 5.68 -10.66 -18.43
CA MET A 257 4.33 -11.23 -18.41
C MET A 257 4.39 -12.72 -18.07
N LYS A 258 3.43 -13.16 -17.26
CA LYS A 258 3.18 -14.58 -16.99
C LYS A 258 1.70 -14.88 -17.10
N GLU A 259 1.38 -16.06 -17.61
CA GLU A 259 0.04 -16.62 -17.51
C GLU A 259 -0.14 -17.28 -16.14
N TRP A 260 -1.29 -16.96 -15.49
CA TRP A 260 -1.73 -17.61 -14.26
C TRP A 260 -3.16 -18.12 -14.44
N ASP A 261 -3.42 -19.31 -13.93
CA ASP A 261 -4.77 -19.86 -13.85
C ASP A 261 -5.37 -19.44 -12.50
N TYR A 262 -6.22 -18.41 -12.55
CA TYR A 262 -6.89 -17.87 -11.38
C TYR A 262 -8.15 -18.67 -11.08
N PRO A 263 -8.28 -19.26 -9.88
CA PRO A 263 -9.50 -19.96 -9.48
C PRO A 263 -10.75 -19.13 -9.74
N GLU A 264 -11.77 -19.73 -10.35
CA GLU A 264 -13.07 -19.11 -10.72
C GLU A 264 -13.02 -17.99 -11.77
N VAL A 265 -11.86 -17.66 -12.28
CA VAL A 265 -11.64 -16.64 -13.32
C VAL A 265 -11.03 -17.27 -14.58
N GLY A 266 -10.13 -18.26 -14.40
CA GLY A 266 -9.39 -18.89 -15.48
C GLY A 266 -8.08 -18.20 -15.82
N VAL A 267 -7.43 -18.63 -16.91
CA VAL A 267 -6.10 -18.17 -17.31
C VAL A 267 -6.14 -16.71 -17.75
N LYS A 268 -5.22 -15.90 -17.17
CA LYS A 268 -5.02 -14.50 -17.49
C LYS A 268 -3.54 -14.16 -17.61
N ASN A 269 -3.25 -13.21 -18.50
CA ASN A 269 -1.93 -12.58 -18.59
C ASN A 269 -1.75 -11.59 -17.44
N SER A 270 -0.70 -11.82 -16.64
CA SER A 270 -0.36 -10.99 -15.50
C SER A 270 1.01 -10.36 -15.71
N TYR A 271 1.12 -9.08 -15.47
CA TYR A 271 2.31 -8.28 -15.73
C TYR A 271 2.98 -7.90 -14.42
N LEU A 272 4.31 -8.03 -14.37
CA LEU A 272 5.08 -7.59 -13.22
C LEU A 272 4.99 -6.07 -13.09
N LEU A 273 4.66 -5.63 -11.90
CA LEU A 273 4.71 -4.23 -11.46
C LEU A 273 5.54 -4.10 -10.18
N TYR A 274 5.71 -2.89 -9.71
CA TYR A 274 6.12 -2.60 -8.34
C TYR A 274 4.90 -2.17 -7.54
N HIS A 275 4.84 -2.64 -6.31
CA HIS A 275 3.79 -2.27 -5.38
C HIS A 275 4.38 -2.15 -3.97
N GLU A 276 3.86 -1.24 -3.15
CA GLU A 276 4.49 -0.81 -1.89
C GLU A 276 4.58 -1.89 -0.81
N GLU A 277 3.64 -2.86 -0.76
CA GLU A 277 3.71 -3.94 0.23
C GLU A 277 4.96 -4.81 0.10
N LEU A 278 5.57 -4.82 -1.09
CA LEU A 278 6.82 -5.55 -1.27
C LEU A 278 7.91 -5.06 -0.32
N GLU A 279 7.93 -3.73 -0.03
CA GLU A 279 8.93 -3.12 0.83
C GLU A 279 8.78 -3.59 2.28
N SER A 280 7.57 -3.55 2.82
CA SER A 280 7.30 -3.99 4.18
C SER A 280 7.45 -5.51 4.36
N LEU A 281 7.03 -6.31 3.37
CA LEU A 281 7.17 -7.77 3.39
C LEU A 281 8.64 -8.21 3.33
N VAL A 282 9.49 -7.55 2.53
CA VAL A 282 10.94 -7.80 2.53
C VAL A 282 11.54 -7.59 3.93
N ARG A 283 11.06 -6.56 4.63
CA ARG A 283 11.53 -6.22 5.97
C ARG A 283 11.06 -7.23 7.04
N ASN A 284 9.83 -7.74 6.92
CA ASN A 284 9.17 -8.43 8.01
C ASN A 284 9.02 -9.95 7.82
N ILE A 285 9.13 -10.48 6.58
CA ILE A 285 8.97 -11.91 6.31
C ILE A 285 10.30 -12.66 6.44
N ARG A 286 10.31 -13.67 7.29
CA ARG A 286 11.51 -14.47 7.59
C ARG A 286 11.84 -15.46 6.46
N GLY A 287 13.13 -15.55 6.12
CA GLY A 287 13.64 -16.52 5.14
C GLY A 287 13.46 -16.12 3.68
N LEU A 288 12.83 -14.96 3.42
CA LEU A 288 12.49 -14.50 2.06
C LEU A 288 13.72 -14.40 1.17
N LYS A 289 13.61 -14.95 -0.05
CA LYS A 289 14.66 -14.97 -1.09
C LYS A 289 14.23 -14.21 -2.34
N ARG A 290 12.90 -14.08 -2.60
CA ARG A 290 12.33 -13.31 -3.71
C ARG A 290 10.90 -12.91 -3.40
N ILE A 291 10.52 -11.70 -3.81
CA ILE A 291 9.12 -11.25 -3.83
C ILE A 291 8.81 -10.45 -5.08
N ARG A 292 7.61 -10.66 -5.65
CA ARG A 292 7.12 -10.00 -6.87
C ARG A 292 5.63 -9.72 -6.74
N PHE A 293 5.18 -8.70 -7.47
CA PHE A 293 3.77 -8.35 -7.61
C PHE A 293 3.37 -8.42 -9.10
N PHE A 294 2.23 -9.02 -9.38
CA PHE A 294 1.68 -9.16 -10.72
C PHE A 294 0.24 -8.69 -10.77
N MET A 295 -0.10 -7.88 -11.78
CA MET A 295 -1.46 -7.39 -12.03
C MET A 295 -1.91 -7.74 -13.44
N THR A 296 -3.22 -7.99 -13.60
CA THR A 296 -3.81 -8.30 -14.90
C THR A 296 -4.31 -7.06 -15.60
N PHE A 297 -4.14 -7.02 -16.94
CA PHE A 297 -4.66 -5.97 -17.80
C PHE A 297 -5.29 -6.57 -19.04
N GLY A 298 -6.43 -6.01 -19.47
CA GLY A 298 -7.07 -6.37 -20.73
C GLY A 298 -6.33 -5.79 -21.94
N GLU A 299 -6.43 -6.42 -23.10
CA GLU A 299 -5.78 -5.95 -24.34
C GLU A 299 -6.19 -4.52 -24.73
N SER A 300 -7.47 -4.17 -24.57
CA SER A 300 -7.95 -2.81 -24.84
C SER A 300 -7.24 -1.79 -23.95
N TYR A 301 -7.12 -2.07 -22.63
CA TYR A 301 -6.42 -1.20 -21.69
C TYR A 301 -4.96 -0.99 -22.10
N LEU A 302 -4.23 -2.06 -22.38
CA LEU A 302 -2.82 -2.00 -22.78
C LEU A 302 -2.61 -1.25 -24.11
N THR A 303 -3.52 -1.42 -25.06
CA THR A 303 -3.48 -0.72 -26.33
C THR A 303 -3.63 0.79 -26.14
N HIS A 304 -4.57 1.22 -25.29
CA HIS A 304 -4.77 2.63 -24.99
C HIS A 304 -3.60 3.21 -24.20
N MET A 305 -3.11 2.51 -23.18
CA MET A 305 -1.92 2.93 -22.40
C MET A 305 -0.74 3.20 -23.32
N LYS A 306 -0.45 2.29 -24.24
CA LYS A 306 0.64 2.46 -25.20
C LYS A 306 0.42 3.67 -26.13
N CYS A 307 -0.81 3.89 -26.58
CA CYS A 307 -1.14 5.07 -27.39
C CYS A 307 -0.93 6.37 -26.60
N LEU A 308 -1.46 6.44 -25.37
CA LEU A 308 -1.36 7.60 -24.50
C LEU A 308 0.10 7.94 -24.14
N GLU A 309 0.92 6.91 -23.88
CA GLU A 309 2.37 7.05 -23.66
C GLU A 309 3.07 7.61 -24.92
N ASN A 310 2.82 7.01 -26.09
CA ASN A 310 3.45 7.41 -27.35
C ASN A 310 3.13 8.85 -27.76
N VAL A 311 1.94 9.36 -27.44
CA VAL A 311 1.54 10.76 -27.72
C VAL A 311 1.87 11.71 -26.58
N GLY A 312 2.47 11.21 -25.49
CA GLY A 312 2.91 12.01 -24.34
C GLY A 312 1.80 12.47 -23.41
N LEU A 313 0.61 11.83 -23.42
CA LEU A 313 -0.50 12.17 -22.53
C LEU A 313 -0.32 11.65 -21.09
N LEU A 314 0.66 10.75 -20.85
CA LEU A 314 1.02 10.29 -19.51
C LEU A 314 2.10 11.16 -18.83
N ARG A 315 2.57 12.23 -19.49
CA ARG A 315 3.58 13.13 -18.93
C ARG A 315 3.03 13.90 -17.74
N VAL A 316 3.86 14.00 -16.70
CA VAL A 316 3.59 14.75 -15.46
C VAL A 316 4.21 16.15 -15.46
N ASP A 317 5.13 16.43 -16.42
CA ASP A 317 5.74 17.75 -16.60
C ASP A 317 4.82 18.69 -17.37
N SER A 318 4.93 19.97 -17.07
CA SER A 318 4.13 21.02 -17.71
C SER A 318 4.57 21.26 -19.15
N VAL A 319 3.61 21.31 -20.08
CA VAL A 319 3.79 21.74 -21.48
C VAL A 319 3.04 23.04 -21.75
N GLU A 320 3.57 23.87 -22.65
CA GLU A 320 2.90 25.12 -23.03
C GLU A 320 1.93 24.88 -24.20
N HIS A 321 0.68 25.34 -24.07
CA HIS A 321 -0.31 25.36 -25.13
C HIS A 321 -1.01 26.73 -25.16
N LYS A 322 -0.83 27.50 -26.25
CA LYS A 322 -1.43 28.84 -26.43
C LYS A 322 -1.18 29.79 -25.25
N GLY A 323 0.04 29.79 -24.71
CA GLY A 323 0.44 30.62 -23.58
C GLY A 323 -0.05 30.13 -22.20
N GLN A 324 -0.67 28.98 -22.14
CA GLN A 324 -1.09 28.34 -20.86
C GLN A 324 -0.23 27.11 -20.59
N LYS A 325 0.19 26.96 -19.34
CA LYS A 325 0.85 25.74 -18.86
C LYS A 325 -0.21 24.68 -18.57
N ILE A 326 -0.08 23.53 -19.17
CA ILE A 326 -0.93 22.35 -18.93
C ILE A 326 -0.06 21.15 -18.57
N VAL A 327 -0.55 20.30 -17.68
CA VAL A 327 0.05 19.00 -17.38
C VAL A 327 -0.76 17.92 -18.11
N PRO A 328 -0.17 17.18 -19.08
CA PRO A 328 -0.94 16.27 -19.94
C PRO A 328 -1.75 15.23 -19.19
N ILE A 329 -1.20 14.60 -18.14
CA ILE A 329 -1.91 13.60 -17.33
C ILE A 329 -3.12 14.18 -16.61
N GLU A 330 -3.10 15.46 -16.21
CA GLU A 330 -4.23 16.13 -15.56
C GLU A 330 -5.40 16.36 -16.55
N VAL A 331 -5.07 16.66 -17.81
CA VAL A 331 -6.06 16.75 -18.88
C VAL A 331 -6.69 15.38 -19.11
N LEU A 332 -5.89 14.33 -19.24
CA LEU A 332 -6.36 12.96 -19.42
C LEU A 332 -7.26 12.54 -18.25
N LYS A 333 -6.85 12.77 -17.02
CA LYS A 333 -7.62 12.48 -15.79
C LYS A 333 -9.00 13.14 -15.81
N THR A 334 -9.09 14.36 -16.32
CA THR A 334 -10.35 15.10 -16.43
C THR A 334 -11.32 14.48 -17.46
N LEU A 335 -10.79 13.80 -18.48
CA LEU A 335 -11.57 13.18 -19.56
C LEU A 335 -12.04 11.76 -19.21
N LEU A 336 -11.38 11.10 -18.27
CA LEU A 336 -11.74 9.73 -17.87
C LEU A 336 -13.00 9.72 -16.97
N PRO A 337 -13.81 8.66 -17.03
CA PRO A 337 -14.94 8.51 -16.12
C PRO A 337 -14.45 8.41 -14.65
N ASP A 338 -15.21 9.01 -13.72
CA ASP A 338 -14.97 8.81 -12.29
C ASP A 338 -15.08 7.31 -11.96
N PRO A 339 -14.07 6.69 -11.35
CA PRO A 339 -14.10 5.27 -10.99
C PRO A 339 -15.32 4.86 -10.16
N ALA A 340 -15.84 5.73 -9.30
CA ALA A 340 -17.06 5.47 -8.54
C ALA A 340 -18.30 5.30 -9.44
N SER A 341 -18.33 5.96 -10.61
CA SER A 341 -19.43 5.84 -11.57
C SER A 341 -19.48 4.50 -12.30
N LEU A 342 -18.40 3.73 -12.26
CA LEU A 342 -18.32 2.39 -12.88
C LEU A 342 -19.08 1.34 -12.07
N ALA A 343 -19.35 1.57 -10.80
CA ALA A 343 -19.86 0.57 -9.86
C ALA A 343 -21.15 -0.12 -10.32
N SER A 344 -22.12 0.64 -10.86
CA SER A 344 -23.43 0.12 -11.27
C SER A 344 -23.38 -0.72 -12.55
N ARG A 345 -22.29 -0.71 -13.28
CA ARG A 345 -22.16 -1.35 -14.59
C ARG A 345 -21.07 -2.41 -14.67
N THR A 346 -20.14 -2.45 -13.69
CA THR A 346 -19.06 -3.44 -13.68
C THR A 346 -19.62 -4.81 -13.31
N LYS A 347 -19.27 -5.82 -14.11
CA LYS A 347 -19.66 -7.21 -13.93
C LYS A 347 -18.44 -8.10 -13.90
N GLY A 348 -18.55 -9.26 -13.28
CA GLY A 348 -17.47 -10.24 -13.19
C GLY A 348 -16.81 -10.28 -11.81
N LYS A 349 -15.57 -10.74 -11.77
CA LYS A 349 -14.89 -11.08 -10.51
C LYS A 349 -13.50 -10.48 -10.44
N THR A 350 -13.05 -10.22 -9.21
CA THR A 350 -11.62 -10.13 -8.88
C THR A 350 -11.15 -11.44 -8.26
N ASN A 351 -9.88 -11.76 -8.41
CA ASN A 351 -9.18 -12.82 -7.67
C ASN A 351 -7.83 -12.30 -7.26
N ILE A 352 -7.64 -12.04 -5.96
CA ILE A 352 -6.39 -11.47 -5.44
C ILE A 352 -5.83 -12.41 -4.38
N GLY A 353 -4.52 -12.69 -4.44
CA GLY A 353 -3.92 -13.61 -3.51
C GLY A 353 -2.40 -13.69 -3.57
N CYS A 354 -1.84 -14.57 -2.74
CA CYS A 354 -0.41 -14.78 -2.59
C CYS A 354 -0.04 -16.23 -2.89
N TYR A 355 0.80 -16.43 -3.89
CA TYR A 355 1.41 -17.72 -4.22
C TYR A 355 2.76 -17.83 -3.54
N ILE A 356 2.83 -18.64 -2.48
CA ILE A 356 3.92 -18.65 -1.51
C ILE A 356 4.63 -19.98 -1.54
N LYS A 357 5.97 -19.96 -1.64
CA LYS A 357 6.81 -21.15 -1.52
C LYS A 357 7.75 -21.03 -0.33
N GLY A 358 7.93 -22.11 0.37
CA GLY A 358 8.81 -22.17 1.53
C GLY A 358 9.00 -23.58 2.04
N VAL A 359 9.40 -23.70 3.30
CA VAL A 359 9.63 -24.98 3.96
C VAL A 359 8.84 -25.07 5.26
N LYS A 360 8.37 -26.28 5.57
CA LYS A 360 7.78 -26.67 6.85
C LYS A 360 8.35 -28.00 7.25
N GLU A 361 8.95 -28.08 8.45
CA GLU A 361 9.58 -29.32 8.97
C GLU A 361 10.58 -29.93 7.96
N GLY A 362 11.37 -29.06 7.29
CA GLY A 362 12.36 -29.45 6.29
C GLY A 362 11.82 -29.88 4.93
N LYS A 363 10.49 -29.81 4.71
CA LYS A 363 9.85 -30.16 3.43
C LYS A 363 9.43 -28.90 2.68
N GLU A 364 9.69 -28.87 1.38
CA GLU A 364 9.19 -27.81 0.51
C GLU A 364 7.67 -27.88 0.40
N ARG A 365 7.03 -26.71 0.49
CA ARG A 365 5.58 -26.54 0.30
C ARG A 365 5.30 -25.35 -0.61
N THR A 366 4.16 -25.41 -1.26
CA THR A 366 3.61 -24.30 -2.03
C THR A 366 2.17 -24.08 -1.57
N ILE A 367 1.87 -22.88 -1.09
CA ILE A 367 0.54 -22.47 -0.63
C ILE A 367 0.08 -21.30 -1.49
N TYR A 368 -1.18 -21.36 -1.94
CA TYR A 368 -1.87 -20.25 -2.56
C TYR A 368 -3.04 -19.82 -1.68
N ILE A 369 -2.96 -18.61 -1.15
CA ILE A 369 -4.05 -18.00 -0.38
C ILE A 369 -4.66 -16.91 -1.24
N TYR A 370 -5.98 -16.97 -1.47
CA TYR A 370 -6.66 -16.01 -2.35
C TYR A 370 -8.09 -15.71 -1.89
N ASN A 371 -8.61 -14.59 -2.36
CA ASN A 371 -10.01 -14.18 -2.25
C ASN A 371 -10.61 -14.03 -3.65
N VAL A 372 -11.89 -14.34 -3.78
CA VAL A 372 -12.70 -14.04 -4.96
C VAL A 372 -13.82 -13.08 -4.56
N CYS A 373 -13.96 -11.98 -5.30
CA CYS A 373 -14.97 -10.96 -5.04
C CYS A 373 -15.78 -10.68 -6.32
N GLU A 374 -17.11 -10.67 -6.22
CA GLU A 374 -18.01 -10.42 -7.36
C GLU A 374 -18.49 -8.97 -7.38
N HIS A 375 -18.26 -8.25 -8.48
CA HIS A 375 -18.63 -6.83 -8.61
C HIS A 375 -20.11 -6.56 -8.37
N GLU A 376 -21.00 -7.40 -8.92
CA GLU A 376 -22.44 -7.24 -8.79
C GLU A 376 -22.91 -7.40 -7.33
N LYS A 377 -22.31 -8.34 -6.57
CA LYS A 377 -22.62 -8.54 -5.15
C LYS A 377 -22.16 -7.34 -4.31
N CYS A 378 -20.99 -6.81 -4.59
CA CYS A 378 -20.48 -5.60 -3.92
C CYS A 378 -21.39 -4.41 -4.19
N TYR A 379 -21.84 -4.25 -5.43
CA TYR A 379 -22.76 -3.17 -5.78
C TYR A 379 -24.10 -3.31 -5.05
N ALA A 380 -24.67 -4.50 -5.02
CA ALA A 380 -25.93 -4.75 -4.31
C ALA A 380 -25.82 -4.44 -2.80
N GLU A 381 -24.67 -4.78 -2.19
CA GLU A 381 -24.46 -4.57 -0.76
C GLU A 381 -24.19 -3.09 -0.41
N VAL A 382 -23.20 -2.45 -1.07
CA VAL A 382 -22.68 -1.14 -0.65
C VAL A 382 -22.60 -0.09 -1.77
N ASN A 383 -23.22 -0.35 -2.92
CA ASN A 383 -23.23 0.53 -4.11
C ASN A 383 -21.81 0.82 -4.66
N ALA A 384 -20.87 -0.11 -4.49
CA ALA A 384 -19.49 0.01 -4.96
C ALA A 384 -19.07 -1.17 -5.83
N GLN A 385 -18.09 -0.98 -6.69
CA GLN A 385 -17.47 -2.07 -7.45
C GLN A 385 -16.50 -2.89 -6.58
N GLY A 386 -16.13 -4.08 -7.08
CA GLY A 386 -15.25 -5.01 -6.37
C GLY A 386 -13.91 -4.42 -5.95
N VAL A 387 -13.24 -3.62 -6.78
CA VAL A 387 -11.94 -3.00 -6.44
C VAL A 387 -12.05 -2.05 -5.25
N SER A 388 -13.10 -1.20 -5.22
CA SER A 388 -13.35 -0.35 -4.04
C SER A 388 -13.76 -1.17 -2.82
N TYR A 389 -14.49 -2.28 -3.02
CA TYR A 389 -14.95 -3.17 -1.96
C TYR A 389 -13.78 -3.93 -1.32
N THR A 390 -12.89 -4.50 -2.14
CA THR A 390 -11.72 -5.23 -1.65
C THR A 390 -10.77 -4.34 -0.85
N THR A 391 -10.66 -3.04 -1.18
CA THR A 391 -9.87 -2.07 -0.41
C THR A 391 -10.60 -1.58 0.86
N GLY A 392 -11.90 -1.30 0.77
CA GLY A 392 -12.63 -0.65 1.87
C GLY A 392 -13.00 -1.59 3.01
N VAL A 393 -13.27 -2.87 2.72
CA VAL A 393 -13.58 -3.87 3.77
C VAL A 393 -12.39 -4.08 4.72
N PRO A 394 -11.15 -4.29 4.25
CA PRO A 394 -9.98 -4.40 5.12
C PRO A 394 -9.71 -3.15 5.95
N ALA A 395 -9.92 -1.96 5.39
CA ALA A 395 -9.78 -0.71 6.15
C ALA A 395 -10.76 -0.65 7.34
N MET A 396 -12.02 -1.06 7.13
CA MET A 396 -12.99 -1.18 8.22
C MET A 396 -12.57 -2.25 9.22
N ILE A 397 -12.06 -3.41 8.77
CA ILE A 397 -11.61 -4.48 9.68
C ILE A 397 -10.42 -4.01 10.52
N GLY A 398 -9.43 -3.33 9.94
CA GLY A 398 -8.32 -2.73 10.66
C GLY A 398 -8.81 -1.76 11.75
N ALA A 399 -9.71 -0.84 11.39
CA ALA A 399 -10.33 0.08 12.34
C ALA A 399 -11.13 -0.65 13.43
N LYS A 400 -11.85 -1.73 13.09
CA LYS A 400 -12.58 -2.58 14.05
C LYS A 400 -11.63 -3.21 15.06
N LEU A 401 -10.54 -3.82 14.60
CA LEU A 401 -9.56 -4.48 15.47
C LEU A 401 -8.84 -3.48 16.40
N ILE A 402 -8.54 -2.27 15.93
CA ILE A 402 -8.03 -1.17 16.77
C ILE A 402 -9.08 -0.75 17.81
N CYS A 403 -10.34 -0.59 17.41
CA CYS A 403 -11.42 -0.22 18.33
C CYS A 403 -11.71 -1.30 19.38
N GLU A 404 -11.58 -2.56 19.04
CA GLU A 404 -11.73 -3.69 19.95
C GLU A 404 -10.50 -3.95 20.84
N GLY A 405 -9.36 -3.28 20.57
CA GLY A 405 -8.09 -3.49 21.28
C GLY A 405 -7.43 -4.84 20.94
N LYS A 406 -7.75 -5.41 19.79
CA LYS A 406 -7.12 -6.66 19.27
C LYS A 406 -5.83 -6.36 18.53
N TRP A 407 -5.72 -5.17 17.92
CA TRP A 407 -4.53 -4.62 17.30
C TRP A 407 -4.18 -3.28 17.94
N GLY A 408 -2.90 -2.91 17.93
CA GLY A 408 -2.40 -1.64 18.46
C GLY A 408 -2.18 -1.64 19.95
N VAL A 409 -2.33 -0.47 20.57
CA VAL A 409 -1.98 -0.23 21.98
C VAL A 409 -2.81 -1.10 22.92
N GLY A 410 -2.12 -1.89 23.77
CA GLY A 410 -2.76 -2.78 24.74
C GLY A 410 -3.19 -4.14 24.17
N ALA A 411 -2.97 -4.41 22.89
CA ALA A 411 -3.17 -5.73 22.33
C ALA A 411 -2.12 -6.70 22.90
N ASN A 412 -2.54 -7.90 23.26
CA ASN A 412 -1.61 -8.97 23.60
C ASN A 412 -0.85 -9.36 22.33
N SER A 413 0.33 -8.78 22.11
CA SER A 413 1.15 -9.06 20.95
C SER A 413 1.80 -10.44 21.08
N VAL A 414 1.13 -11.46 20.61
CA VAL A 414 1.71 -12.80 20.46
C VAL A 414 2.85 -12.78 19.42
N CYS A 415 2.89 -11.74 18.57
CA CYS A 415 3.89 -11.60 17.53
C CYS A 415 5.24 -11.03 18.02
N SER A 416 5.29 -10.38 19.20
CA SER A 416 6.55 -9.80 19.74
C SER A 416 7.60 -10.86 20.07
N ASP A 417 7.18 -12.06 20.48
CA ASP A 417 8.10 -13.16 20.80
C ASP A 417 8.64 -13.84 19.52
N PHE A 418 7.90 -13.76 18.43
CA PHE A 418 8.27 -14.33 17.16
C PHE A 418 9.33 -13.48 16.42
N LEU A 419 9.30 -12.16 16.59
CA LEU A 419 10.30 -11.23 16.03
C LEU A 419 11.54 -11.10 16.94
N ARG A 420 11.44 -11.38 18.25
CA ARG A 420 12.55 -11.28 19.22
C ARG A 420 13.61 -12.37 19.10
N SER A 421 13.29 -13.55 18.57
CA SER A 421 14.27 -14.65 18.49
C SER A 421 15.40 -14.42 17.47
N THR A 422 15.35 -13.35 16.70
CA THR A 422 16.35 -13.05 15.66
C THR A 422 17.40 -12.02 16.06
N SER A 423 17.21 -11.27 17.18
CA SER A 423 18.17 -10.26 17.64
C SER A 423 19.25 -10.77 18.60
N ASP A 424 19.07 -11.95 19.22
CA ASP A 424 19.96 -12.40 20.32
C ASP A 424 21.10 -13.35 19.89
N THR A 425 21.15 -13.82 18.63
CA THR A 425 22.16 -14.80 18.21
C THR A 425 23.33 -14.25 17.40
N SER A 426 23.35 -12.97 16.99
CA SER A 426 24.42 -12.42 16.15
C SER A 426 25.37 -11.41 16.82
N LEU A 427 25.19 -11.08 18.11
CA LEU A 427 26.02 -10.07 18.80
C LEU A 427 27.08 -10.64 19.76
N ARG A 428 27.41 -11.93 19.69
CA ARG A 428 28.47 -12.52 20.52
C ARG A 428 29.71 -13.01 19.77
N SER A 429 30.14 -12.34 18.72
CA SER A 429 31.54 -12.47 18.27
C SER A 429 31.90 -11.28 17.39
N MET A 430 32.60 -10.31 17.94
CA MET A 430 33.66 -9.51 17.35
C MET A 430 33.85 -8.21 18.14
N SER A 431 34.46 -8.35 19.32
CA SER A 431 35.22 -7.26 19.93
C SER A 431 36.69 -7.45 19.57
N ASN A 432 37.32 -6.36 19.19
CA ASN A 432 38.75 -6.09 18.98
C ASN A 432 39.21 -6.08 17.52
N THR A 433 39.28 -4.87 16.97
CA THR A 433 40.57 -4.28 16.54
C THR A 433 40.37 -2.82 16.15
N SER A 434 40.99 -1.96 16.89
CA SER A 434 41.19 -0.53 16.64
C SER A 434 42.26 -0.36 15.53
N HIS A 435 42.02 0.50 14.54
CA HIS A 435 43.10 1.29 13.94
C HIS A 435 42.58 2.61 13.36
N SER A 436 43.21 3.66 13.83
CA SER A 436 43.13 5.05 13.42
C SER A 436 43.71 5.26 12.00
N LEU A 437 43.20 6.25 11.25
CA LEU A 437 44.03 7.16 10.46
C LEU A 437 43.17 8.24 9.74
N THR A 438 43.30 9.46 10.24
CA THR A 438 43.67 10.75 9.60
C THR A 438 42.98 11.22 8.33
N SER A 439 42.47 12.44 8.52
CA SER A 439 42.01 13.48 7.61
C SER A 439 42.90 13.79 6.42
N HIS A 440 42.30 14.16 5.27
CA HIS A 440 42.87 15.19 4.40
C HIS A 440 41.77 15.98 3.69
N ASN A 441 41.91 17.31 3.84
CA ASN A 441 41.23 18.37 3.12
C ASN A 441 41.59 18.39 1.65
N LEU A 442 40.67 18.83 0.77
CA LEU A 442 41.00 19.76 -0.29
C LEU A 442 39.76 20.54 -0.83
N LYS A 443 40.03 21.81 -1.05
CA LYS A 443 39.12 22.91 -1.38
C LYS A 443 38.90 23.09 -2.88
N ASN A 444 37.86 23.91 -3.18
CA ASN A 444 37.67 24.85 -4.32
C ASN A 444 37.12 24.22 -5.62
N SER A 445 36.29 24.89 -6.40
CA SER A 445 35.79 26.28 -6.49
C SER A 445 34.73 26.38 -7.59
N SER A 446 33.72 27.18 -7.33
CA SER A 446 33.18 28.31 -8.11
C SER A 446 32.30 28.12 -9.34
N THR A 447 31.17 28.83 -9.21
CA THR A 447 30.39 29.67 -10.16
C THR A 447 29.51 28.94 -11.18
N THR A 448 28.21 29.24 -11.29
CA THR A 448 27.48 30.50 -11.53
C THR A 448 25.97 30.29 -11.34
N LEU A 449 25.36 31.12 -10.61
CA LEU A 449 24.19 31.99 -10.69
C LEU A 449 23.05 31.68 -11.70
N GLU A 450 21.87 31.74 -11.14
CA GLU A 450 20.59 32.32 -11.52
C GLU A 450 19.49 31.31 -11.89
N PHE A 451 18.69 30.99 -10.87
CA PHE A 451 17.23 30.78 -10.89
C PHE A 451 16.76 30.54 -9.43
N ALA A 452 16.92 31.56 -8.56
CA ALA A 452 16.83 31.35 -7.10
C ALA A 452 15.72 32.12 -6.38
N ASP A 453 14.76 32.79 -7.00
CA ASP A 453 13.94 33.76 -6.27
C ASP A 453 12.46 33.36 -6.00
N LEU A 454 12.04 32.13 -6.32
CA LEU A 454 10.67 31.65 -5.98
C LEU A 454 10.62 30.37 -5.15
N LYS A 455 11.77 29.77 -4.83
CA LYS A 455 11.87 28.59 -3.93
C LYS A 455 12.21 28.93 -2.48
N GLU A 456 12.65 30.15 -2.17
CA GLU A 456 13.17 30.47 -0.84
C GLU A 456 12.09 30.70 0.23
N SER A 457 10.89 31.18 -0.11
CA SER A 457 9.85 31.41 0.91
C SER A 457 9.18 30.12 1.37
N TYR A 458 9.04 29.10 0.52
CA TYR A 458 8.43 27.81 0.87
C TYR A 458 9.40 26.86 1.60
N ASN A 459 10.70 27.02 1.32
CA ASN A 459 11.74 26.21 1.99
C ASN A 459 12.23 26.80 3.32
N ALA A 460 12.04 28.09 3.58
CA ALA A 460 12.48 28.73 4.82
C ALA A 460 11.64 28.32 6.03
N GLU A 461 10.31 28.21 5.89
CA GLU A 461 9.45 27.71 6.97
C GLU A 461 9.65 26.22 7.26
N ARG A 462 10.06 25.44 6.27
CA ARG A 462 10.34 24.01 6.40
C ARG A 462 11.72 23.71 7.00
N LEU A 463 12.69 24.61 6.80
CA LEU A 463 14.04 24.51 7.37
C LEU A 463 14.11 24.93 8.83
N GLU A 464 13.20 25.78 9.32
CA GLU A 464 13.10 26.09 10.75
C GLU A 464 12.45 24.96 11.54
N ALA A 465 11.49 24.23 10.96
CA ALA A 465 10.89 23.05 11.59
C ALA A 465 11.85 21.85 11.68
N ASN A 466 12.92 21.82 10.90
CA ASN A 466 13.90 20.73 10.90
C ASN A 466 15.18 21.02 11.71
N LYS A 467 15.30 22.18 12.36
CA LYS A 467 16.49 22.52 13.17
C LYS A 467 16.56 21.80 14.52
N ASP A 468 15.47 21.21 14.98
CA ASP A 468 15.40 20.48 16.26
C ASP A 468 15.42 18.95 16.11
N MET A 469 15.86 18.42 14.97
CA MET A 469 16.08 16.98 14.84
C MET A 469 17.37 16.58 15.58
N PRO A 470 17.34 15.71 16.57
CA PRO A 470 18.56 15.19 17.20
C PRO A 470 19.33 14.35 16.18
N LYS A 471 20.59 14.71 15.97
CA LYS A 471 21.55 13.91 15.19
C LYS A 471 21.70 12.55 15.86
N GLY A 472 21.51 11.50 15.07
CA GLY A 472 21.69 10.08 15.35
C GLY A 472 22.34 9.71 16.67
N GLY A 473 21.54 9.50 17.71
CA GLY A 473 21.91 8.73 18.89
C GLY A 473 21.51 7.28 18.65
N GLU A 474 22.40 6.35 18.99
CA GLU A 474 22.15 4.92 18.99
C GLU A 474 20.80 4.63 19.66
N ALA A 475 19.90 3.98 18.93
CA ALA A 475 18.61 3.58 19.44
C ALA A 475 18.82 2.56 20.58
N GLN A 476 18.86 3.06 21.80
CA GLN A 476 18.63 2.22 22.98
C GLN A 476 17.22 1.65 22.84
N GLY A 477 17.13 0.32 22.85
CA GLY A 477 15.88 -0.42 22.71
C GLY A 477 14.81 0.08 23.68
N VAL A 478 13.94 0.96 23.19
CA VAL A 478 12.70 1.30 23.87
C VAL A 478 11.78 0.10 23.73
N ASP A 479 11.51 -0.53 24.85
CA ASP A 479 10.67 -1.71 25.01
C ASP A 479 9.30 -1.46 24.33
N SER A 480 9.07 -2.08 23.17
CA SER A 480 7.82 -1.97 22.39
C SER A 480 6.63 -2.70 23.06
N LYS A 481 6.62 -2.76 24.39
CA LYS A 481 5.67 -3.53 25.21
C LYS A 481 4.22 -3.08 25.10
N ASN A 482 3.91 -1.95 24.43
CA ASN A 482 2.55 -1.40 24.41
C ASN A 482 1.87 -1.39 23.05
N GLY A 483 2.45 -1.92 21.97
CA GLY A 483 1.84 -1.93 20.62
C GLY A 483 1.65 -0.54 20.00
N SER A 484 2.37 0.51 20.51
CA SER A 484 2.39 1.84 19.90
C SER A 484 3.43 1.93 18.78
N GLY A 485 3.34 2.96 17.94
CA GLY A 485 4.25 3.19 16.82
C GLY A 485 3.55 3.07 15.46
N VAL A 486 4.35 2.96 14.41
CA VAL A 486 3.89 2.82 13.02
C VAL A 486 4.10 1.38 12.56
N TRP A 487 3.03 0.73 12.19
CA TRP A 487 2.99 -0.70 11.88
C TRP A 487 2.37 -0.96 10.52
N ASN A 488 2.99 -1.86 9.74
CA ASN A 488 2.34 -2.45 8.58
C ASN A 488 1.47 -3.66 8.99
N MET A 489 0.61 -4.09 8.10
CA MET A 489 -0.43 -5.09 8.37
C MET A 489 0.14 -6.43 8.87
N GLU A 490 1.20 -6.93 8.24
CA GLU A 490 1.85 -8.22 8.55
C GLU A 490 2.55 -8.27 9.90
N GLN A 491 2.75 -7.15 10.56
CA GLN A 491 3.39 -7.08 11.89
C GLN A 491 2.41 -7.40 13.02
N ASN A 492 1.12 -7.53 12.73
CA ASN A 492 0.07 -7.84 13.68
C ASN A 492 -0.27 -9.34 13.66
N ASP A 493 -0.95 -9.84 14.72
CA ASP A 493 -1.50 -11.20 14.68
C ASP A 493 -2.52 -11.31 13.54
N PRO A 494 -2.30 -12.19 12.54
CA PRO A 494 -3.18 -12.30 11.39
C PRO A 494 -4.55 -12.93 11.70
N ASP A 495 -4.65 -13.79 12.72
CA ASP A 495 -5.84 -14.62 12.95
C ASP A 495 -7.14 -13.84 13.20
N PRO A 496 -7.13 -12.74 14.00
CA PRO A 496 -8.34 -11.95 14.18
C PRO A 496 -8.83 -11.31 12.87
N PHE A 497 -7.89 -10.87 12.04
CA PHE A 497 -8.18 -10.24 10.77
C PHE A 497 -8.76 -11.25 9.76
N MET A 498 -8.12 -12.42 9.64
CA MET A 498 -8.56 -13.49 8.75
C MET A 498 -9.99 -13.97 9.09
N ARG A 499 -10.31 -14.06 10.40
CA ARG A 499 -11.69 -14.38 10.83
C ARG A 499 -12.69 -13.28 10.45
N GLU A 500 -12.31 -12.02 10.54
CA GLU A 500 -13.19 -10.93 10.14
C GLU A 500 -13.35 -10.85 8.62
N LEU A 501 -12.34 -11.15 7.80
CA LEU A 501 -12.48 -11.22 6.33
C LEU A 501 -13.65 -12.11 5.91
N ASN A 502 -13.73 -13.31 6.47
CA ASN A 502 -14.82 -14.25 6.18
C ASN A 502 -16.19 -13.68 6.56
N LYS A 503 -16.29 -12.98 7.70
CA LYS A 503 -17.56 -12.42 8.19
C LYS A 503 -17.98 -11.16 7.43
N GLN A 504 -17.02 -10.41 6.92
CA GLN A 504 -17.26 -9.08 6.33
C GLN A 504 -17.42 -9.12 4.80
N GLY A 505 -17.52 -10.32 4.19
CA GLY A 505 -17.83 -10.49 2.78
C GLY A 505 -16.62 -10.64 1.86
N LEU A 506 -15.43 -10.90 2.43
CA LEU A 506 -14.22 -11.24 1.68
C LEU A 506 -13.64 -12.59 2.14
N PRO A 507 -14.40 -13.70 2.02
CA PRO A 507 -13.91 -15.00 2.42
C PRO A 507 -12.70 -15.41 1.59
N TYR A 508 -11.72 -16.03 2.24
CA TYR A 508 -10.49 -16.51 1.60
C TYR A 508 -10.47 -18.03 1.48
N VAL A 509 -9.64 -18.51 0.56
CA VAL A 509 -9.37 -19.94 0.35
C VAL A 509 -7.87 -20.17 0.46
N VAL A 510 -7.48 -21.27 1.11
CA VAL A 510 -6.09 -21.73 1.18
C VAL A 510 -5.95 -23.04 0.40
N LEU A 511 -5.13 -23.04 -0.63
CA LEU A 511 -4.78 -24.22 -1.41
C LEU A 511 -3.33 -24.62 -1.14
N GLU A 512 -3.10 -25.92 -0.95
CA GLU A 512 -1.78 -26.52 -1.12
C GLU A 512 -1.62 -26.96 -2.57
N VAL A 513 -0.53 -26.49 -3.21
CA VAL A 513 -0.24 -26.79 -4.62
C VAL A 513 0.85 -27.86 -4.69
N GLU A 514 0.49 -29.03 -5.21
CA GLU A 514 1.37 -30.19 -5.38
C GLU A 514 1.57 -30.50 -6.87
N SER A 515 2.56 -31.32 -7.19
CA SER A 515 2.78 -31.80 -8.57
C SER A 515 1.60 -32.61 -9.13
N SER A 516 0.80 -33.22 -8.25
CA SER A 516 -0.37 -34.03 -8.57
C SER A 516 -1.66 -33.23 -8.70
N GLY A 517 -1.65 -31.95 -8.34
CA GLY A 517 -2.84 -31.08 -8.33
C GLY A 517 -2.89 -30.14 -7.12
N THR A 518 -4.07 -29.62 -6.82
CA THR A 518 -4.31 -28.73 -5.68
C THR A 518 -5.18 -29.38 -4.63
N LYS A 519 -4.87 -29.13 -3.36
CA LYS A 519 -5.64 -29.58 -2.20
C LYS A 519 -6.14 -28.37 -1.43
N VAL A 520 -7.44 -28.30 -1.18
CA VAL A 520 -8.04 -27.26 -0.32
C VAL A 520 -7.69 -27.56 1.13
N LEU A 521 -7.04 -26.62 1.81
CA LEU A 521 -6.74 -26.69 3.24
C LEU A 521 -7.76 -25.93 4.07
N GLU A 522 -8.19 -24.76 3.60
CA GLU A 522 -9.21 -23.92 4.23
C GLU A 522 -10.12 -23.32 3.16
N ASP A 523 -11.40 -23.20 3.44
CA ASP A 523 -12.39 -22.51 2.62
C ASP A 523 -13.34 -21.71 3.51
N GLY A 524 -13.16 -20.39 3.53
CA GLY A 524 -13.96 -19.48 4.34
C GLY A 524 -15.36 -19.16 3.76
N ARG A 525 -15.72 -19.77 2.62
CA ARG A 525 -16.99 -19.52 1.91
C ARG A 525 -18.14 -20.43 2.38
N GLY A 526 -17.82 -21.50 3.13
CA GLY A 526 -18.76 -22.53 3.59
C GLY A 526 -19.29 -22.34 4.98
#